data_46f68f5b7932dad65e2ffbfd7e31d1a6
#
_entry.id   46f68f5b7932dad65e2ffbfd7e31d1a6
#
_cell.length_a   1.000
_cell.length_b   1.000
_cell.length_c   1.000
_cell.angle_alpha   90.00
_cell.angle_beta   90.00
_cell.angle_gamma   90.00
#
_symmetry.space_group_name_H-M   'P 1'
#
loop_
_entity.id
_entity.type
_entity.pdbx_description
1 polymer ?
#
loop_
_entity_poly.entity_id
_entity_poly.type
_entity_poly.pdbx_seq_one_letter_code
_entity_poly.pdbx_strand_id
1 'polypeptide(L)'
;MSSVHPVTDPNTWGAGIDEAVNAISRGGLVVLPTDTVYGIGADAFDAEAVSALLAAKGRGRQMPPPVLVPDARTLDGLATDVPDDVRRLVETFWPGGLTVILRAQPSLAWDLGETHGTVALRMPDHPAALALLRRTGPLAVSSANATGRPAALDVDDAQAQLGDAVTVYLDGGTAPGGVASTIVDATSGTLRVVRQGAVTLDRLREVADVAGPDDPPAEAQATDDAGEPEANGG
;
A
#
# COMPACT_ATOMS: atom_id res chain seq x y z
N MET A 1 -26.38 6.03 5.55
CA MET A 1 -26.70 5.22 4.35
C MET A 1 -25.53 5.30 3.40
N SER A 2 -25.00 4.17 3.04
CA SER A 2 -23.90 4.04 2.06
C SER A 2 -24.47 4.18 0.64
N SER A 3 -23.67 4.73 -0.27
CA SER A 3 -23.98 4.76 -1.72
C SER A 3 -23.02 3.88 -2.51
N VAL A 4 -23.50 3.31 -3.63
CA VAL A 4 -22.68 2.52 -4.56
C VAL A 4 -22.70 3.21 -5.91
N HIS A 5 -21.49 3.40 -6.50
CA HIS A 5 -21.32 4.08 -7.79
C HIS A 5 -20.49 3.23 -8.74
N PRO A 6 -20.99 2.91 -9.94
CA PRO A 6 -20.20 2.21 -10.95
C PRO A 6 -19.06 3.11 -11.47
N VAL A 7 -17.85 2.54 -11.54
CA VAL A 7 -16.63 3.22 -12.01
C VAL A 7 -15.87 2.39 -13.05
N THR A 8 -16.59 1.59 -13.82
CA THR A 8 -16.05 0.78 -14.91
C THR A 8 -15.81 1.58 -16.20
N ASP A 9 -16.57 2.67 -16.42
CA ASP A 9 -16.46 3.52 -17.61
C ASP A 9 -15.99 4.93 -17.25
N PRO A 10 -14.79 5.35 -17.70
CA PRO A 10 -14.25 6.70 -17.45
C PRO A 10 -15.14 7.86 -17.90
N ASN A 11 -16.01 7.64 -18.86
CA ASN A 11 -16.89 8.68 -19.37
C ASN A 11 -18.10 8.96 -18.45
N THR A 12 -18.41 8.04 -17.54
CA THR A 12 -19.63 8.10 -16.70
C THR A 12 -19.37 8.15 -15.20
N TRP A 13 -18.16 7.81 -14.74
CA TRP A 13 -17.87 7.70 -13.30
C TRP A 13 -17.73 9.03 -12.54
N GLY A 14 -17.79 10.19 -13.25
CA GLY A 14 -17.52 11.51 -12.64
C GLY A 14 -18.30 11.77 -11.36
N ALA A 15 -19.61 11.49 -11.35
CA ALA A 15 -20.45 11.67 -10.18
C ALA A 15 -20.05 10.79 -8.99
N GLY A 16 -19.65 9.53 -9.24
CA GLY A 16 -19.19 8.61 -8.21
C GLY A 16 -17.85 9.06 -7.60
N ILE A 17 -16.92 9.51 -8.44
CA ILE A 17 -15.65 10.08 -7.97
C ILE A 17 -15.90 11.38 -7.19
N ASP A 18 -16.81 12.26 -7.64
CA ASP A 18 -17.17 13.49 -6.92
C ASP A 18 -17.73 13.18 -5.52
N GLU A 19 -18.60 12.18 -5.41
CA GLU A 19 -19.17 11.80 -4.13
C GLU A 19 -18.12 11.17 -3.21
N ALA A 20 -17.21 10.33 -3.74
CA ALA A 20 -16.10 9.78 -2.98
C ALA A 20 -15.14 10.87 -2.47
N VAL A 21 -14.79 11.86 -3.29
CA VAL A 21 -13.99 13.02 -2.87
C VAL A 21 -14.69 13.78 -1.74
N ASN A 22 -16.00 14.03 -1.87
CA ASN A 22 -16.80 14.70 -0.84
C ASN A 22 -16.89 13.87 0.45
N ALA A 23 -16.97 12.55 0.36
CA ALA A 23 -16.95 11.68 1.54
C ALA A 23 -15.61 11.77 2.28
N ILE A 24 -14.49 11.62 1.55
CA ILE A 24 -13.12 11.74 2.10
C ILE A 24 -12.91 13.12 2.76
N SER A 25 -13.30 14.22 2.11
CA SER A 25 -13.12 15.58 2.64
C SER A 25 -13.91 15.86 3.93
N ARG A 26 -14.85 14.98 4.29
CA ARG A 26 -15.65 15.03 5.53
C ARG A 26 -15.21 13.98 6.56
N GLY A 27 -14.04 13.37 6.39
CA GLY A 27 -13.53 12.29 7.25
C GLY A 27 -14.23 10.94 7.04
N GLY A 28 -15.03 10.79 5.98
CA GLY A 28 -15.72 9.52 5.65
C GLY A 28 -14.80 8.48 5.03
N LEU A 29 -15.23 7.21 5.07
CA LEU A 29 -14.52 6.09 4.48
C LEU A 29 -15.08 5.78 3.10
N VAL A 30 -14.19 5.40 2.17
CA VAL A 30 -14.53 5.02 0.80
C VAL A 30 -13.94 3.65 0.48
N VAL A 31 -14.74 2.79 -0.16
CA VAL A 31 -14.23 1.56 -0.79
C VAL A 31 -13.95 1.85 -2.26
N LEU A 32 -12.78 1.41 -2.73
CA LEU A 32 -12.29 1.65 -4.09
C LEU A 32 -11.68 0.37 -4.69
N PRO A 33 -11.85 0.15 -6.01
CA PRO A 33 -11.21 -0.94 -6.72
C PRO A 33 -9.71 -0.66 -6.92
N THR A 34 -8.90 -1.72 -6.94
CA THR A 34 -7.48 -1.66 -7.32
C THR A 34 -7.12 -2.81 -8.26
N ASP A 35 -5.88 -2.79 -8.75
CA ASP A 35 -5.27 -3.86 -9.55
C ASP A 35 -5.01 -5.17 -8.78
N THR A 36 -5.19 -5.16 -7.46
CA THR A 36 -4.97 -6.35 -6.59
C THR A 36 -6.26 -6.84 -5.95
N VAL A 37 -6.78 -6.11 -4.97
CA VAL A 37 -8.01 -6.38 -4.23
C VAL A 37 -8.72 -5.06 -3.96
N TYR A 38 -9.99 -5.06 -3.62
CA TYR A 38 -10.65 -3.84 -3.16
C TYR A 38 -9.99 -3.28 -1.90
N GLY A 39 -9.93 -1.95 -1.82
CA GLY A 39 -9.39 -1.22 -0.67
C GLY A 39 -10.47 -0.42 0.05
N ILE A 40 -10.37 -0.32 1.38
CA ILE A 40 -11.05 0.70 2.17
C ILE A 40 -10.07 1.83 2.45
N GLY A 41 -10.45 3.08 2.18
CA GLY A 41 -9.60 4.26 2.23
C GLY A 41 -10.16 5.37 3.10
N ALA A 42 -9.24 6.13 3.69
CA ALA A 42 -9.45 7.36 4.46
C ALA A 42 -8.41 8.41 4.07
N ASP A 43 -8.66 9.68 4.34
CA ASP A 43 -7.61 10.71 4.24
C ASP A 43 -6.43 10.35 5.15
N ALA A 44 -5.22 10.25 4.57
CA ALA A 44 -4.02 9.88 5.32
C ALA A 44 -3.60 10.95 6.35
N PHE A 45 -4.05 12.19 6.19
CA PHE A 45 -3.75 13.33 7.06
C PHE A 45 -4.84 13.60 8.10
N ASP A 46 -5.96 12.88 8.08
CA ASP A 46 -7.02 12.93 9.08
C ASP A 46 -6.89 11.73 10.04
N ALA A 47 -6.36 11.97 11.23
CA ALA A 47 -6.15 10.94 12.25
C ALA A 47 -7.46 10.28 12.73
N GLU A 48 -8.58 11.01 12.73
CA GLU A 48 -9.89 10.48 13.10
C GLU A 48 -10.42 9.55 12.00
N ALA A 49 -10.26 9.94 10.74
CA ALA A 49 -10.64 9.10 9.59
C ALA A 49 -9.79 7.82 9.51
N VAL A 50 -8.47 7.89 9.78
CA VAL A 50 -7.60 6.71 9.89
C VAL A 50 -8.02 5.81 11.05
N SER A 51 -8.36 6.38 12.19
CA SER A 51 -8.88 5.61 13.33
C SER A 51 -10.21 4.92 13.00
N ALA A 52 -11.12 5.62 12.29
CA ALA A 52 -12.38 5.04 11.82
C ALA A 52 -12.15 3.88 10.83
N LEU A 53 -11.17 4.00 9.93
CA LEU A 53 -10.77 2.92 9.01
C LEU A 53 -10.30 1.69 9.79
N LEU A 54 -9.43 1.86 10.77
CA LEU A 54 -8.95 0.75 11.61
C LEU A 54 -10.09 0.11 12.38
N ALA A 55 -10.99 0.92 12.96
CA ALA A 55 -12.17 0.44 13.68
C ALA A 55 -13.14 -0.35 12.77
N ALA A 56 -13.42 0.14 11.54
CA ALA A 56 -14.27 -0.54 10.57
C ALA A 56 -13.75 -1.94 10.21
N LYS A 57 -12.44 -2.15 10.25
CA LYS A 57 -11.79 -3.44 10.03
C LYS A 57 -11.68 -4.31 11.29
N GLY A 58 -11.97 -3.79 12.48
CA GLY A 58 -11.61 -4.45 13.74
C GLY A 58 -10.10 -4.62 13.91
N ARG A 59 -9.29 -3.63 13.46
CA ARG A 59 -7.83 -3.66 13.48
C ARG A 59 -7.29 -2.65 14.48
N GLY A 60 -6.28 -3.03 15.25
CA GLY A 60 -5.60 -2.12 16.17
C GLY A 60 -4.55 -1.24 15.50
N ARG A 61 -4.06 -0.24 16.22
CA ARG A 61 -3.03 0.72 15.78
C ARG A 61 -1.67 0.10 15.46
N GLN A 62 -1.38 -1.09 16.00
CA GLN A 62 -0.16 -1.89 15.71
C GLN A 62 -0.10 -2.43 14.28
N MET A 63 -1.14 -2.25 13.49
CA MET A 63 -1.19 -2.66 12.08
C MET A 63 -1.53 -1.46 11.17
N PRO A 64 -0.61 -0.48 11.04
CA PRO A 64 -0.85 0.74 10.27
C PRO A 64 -1.19 0.41 8.80
N PRO A 65 -2.13 1.16 8.19
CA PRO A 65 -2.46 0.98 6.79
C PRO A 65 -1.36 1.55 5.89
N PRO A 66 -1.10 0.94 4.72
CA PRO A 66 -0.34 1.59 3.66
C PRO A 66 -1.01 2.88 3.19
N VAL A 67 -0.22 3.74 2.53
CA VAL A 67 -0.71 4.96 1.88
C VAL A 67 -0.64 4.79 0.36
N LEU A 68 -1.79 4.93 -0.30
CA LEU A 68 -1.85 4.98 -1.76
C LEU A 68 -1.59 6.40 -2.25
N VAL A 69 -0.82 6.52 -3.33
CA VAL A 69 -0.40 7.80 -3.90
C VAL A 69 -0.84 7.95 -5.37
N PRO A 70 -1.11 9.19 -5.84
CA PRO A 70 -1.57 9.45 -7.21
C PRO A 70 -0.48 9.29 -8.26
N ASP A 71 0.78 9.48 -7.88
CA ASP A 71 1.95 9.40 -8.77
C ASP A 71 3.24 9.12 -7.97
N ALA A 72 4.31 8.71 -8.69
CA ALA A 72 5.57 8.33 -8.06
C ALA A 72 6.32 9.51 -7.41
N ARG A 73 6.08 10.77 -7.84
CA ARG A 73 6.74 11.95 -7.26
C ARG A 73 6.26 12.25 -5.85
N THR A 74 5.04 11.81 -5.52
CA THR A 74 4.48 11.95 -4.17
C THR A 74 5.35 11.24 -3.13
N LEU A 75 6.12 10.21 -3.53
CA LEU A 75 7.06 9.50 -2.67
C LEU A 75 8.06 10.45 -1.99
N ASP A 76 8.62 11.41 -2.74
CA ASP A 76 9.63 12.35 -2.21
C ASP A 76 9.06 13.33 -1.16
N GLY A 77 7.75 13.56 -1.17
CA GLY A 77 7.07 14.36 -0.15
C GLY A 77 6.69 13.59 1.10
N LEU A 78 6.58 12.25 1.01
CA LEU A 78 6.09 11.40 2.09
C LEU A 78 7.17 10.59 2.79
N ALA A 79 8.31 10.37 2.13
CA ALA A 79 9.43 9.59 2.64
C ALA A 79 10.75 10.37 2.58
N THR A 80 11.68 10.00 3.46
CA THR A 80 13.06 10.50 3.47
C THR A 80 14.04 9.35 3.21
N ASP A 81 15.28 9.69 2.84
CA ASP A 81 16.38 8.75 2.63
C ASP A 81 16.03 7.60 1.67
N VAL A 82 15.33 7.93 0.57
CA VAL A 82 14.87 6.94 -0.42
C VAL A 82 16.06 6.37 -1.20
N PRO A 83 16.40 5.07 -1.04
CA PRO A 83 17.50 4.45 -1.77
C PRO A 83 17.29 4.46 -3.30
N ASP A 84 18.37 4.52 -4.08
CA ASP A 84 18.28 4.46 -5.55
C ASP A 84 17.66 3.15 -6.04
N ASP A 85 17.89 2.05 -5.34
CA ASP A 85 17.26 0.76 -5.64
C ASP A 85 15.74 0.80 -5.52
N VAL A 86 15.21 1.50 -4.51
CA VAL A 86 13.77 1.72 -4.38
C VAL A 86 13.26 2.56 -5.54
N ARG A 87 14.00 3.58 -5.97
CA ARG A 87 13.59 4.40 -7.13
C ARG A 87 13.49 3.56 -8.40
N ARG A 88 14.45 2.64 -8.64
CA ARG A 88 14.38 1.70 -9.78
C ARG A 88 13.21 0.73 -9.67
N LEU A 89 12.92 0.21 -8.48
CA LEU A 89 11.76 -0.64 -8.25
C LEU A 89 10.44 0.12 -8.50
N VAL A 90 10.33 1.35 -8.00
CA VAL A 90 9.15 2.20 -8.20
C VAL A 90 8.99 2.56 -9.68
N GLU A 91 10.05 2.93 -10.39
CA GLU A 91 10.00 3.22 -11.82
C GLU A 91 9.52 2.02 -12.64
N THR A 92 9.88 0.80 -12.22
CA THR A 92 9.55 -0.43 -12.93
C THR A 92 8.15 -0.96 -12.60
N PHE A 93 7.72 -0.87 -11.32
CA PHE A 93 6.53 -1.56 -10.81
C PHE A 93 5.39 -0.64 -10.38
N TRP A 94 5.56 0.70 -10.50
CA TRP A 94 4.46 1.65 -10.30
C TRP A 94 4.05 2.31 -11.63
N PRO A 95 2.71 2.44 -11.85
CA PRO A 95 1.62 1.92 -11.02
C PRO A 95 1.58 0.39 -11.03
N GLY A 96 1.17 -0.22 -9.89
CA GLY A 96 1.04 -1.68 -9.79
C GLY A 96 1.07 -2.26 -8.39
N GLY A 97 1.31 -3.58 -8.34
CA GLY A 97 1.21 -4.42 -7.14
C GLY A 97 2.43 -4.41 -6.21
N LEU A 98 3.27 -3.37 -6.24
CA LEU A 98 4.41 -3.20 -5.33
C LEU A 98 4.09 -2.15 -4.25
N THR A 99 4.30 -2.51 -2.98
CA THR A 99 4.32 -1.60 -1.83
C THR A 99 5.74 -1.53 -1.28
N VAL A 100 6.23 -0.33 -0.98
CA VAL A 100 7.55 -0.12 -0.37
C VAL A 100 7.41 0.52 1.01
N ILE A 101 8.12 -0.01 2.02
CA ILE A 101 8.20 0.58 3.35
C ILE A 101 9.47 1.41 3.41
N LEU A 102 9.33 2.68 3.78
CA LEU A 102 10.38 3.68 3.85
C LEU A 102 10.35 4.42 5.18
N ARG A 103 11.38 5.18 5.48
CA ARG A 103 11.34 6.16 6.57
C ARG A 103 10.37 7.26 6.20
N ALA A 104 9.40 7.53 7.08
CA ALA A 104 8.42 8.60 6.87
C ALA A 104 9.11 9.97 6.96
N GLN A 105 8.64 10.94 6.18
CA GLN A 105 9.08 12.32 6.30
C GLN A 105 8.68 12.88 7.68
N PRO A 106 9.65 13.26 8.55
CA PRO A 106 9.35 13.61 9.94
C PRO A 106 8.50 14.88 10.12
N SER A 107 8.43 15.74 9.09
CA SER A 107 7.67 16.99 9.13
C SER A 107 6.17 16.80 8.87
N LEU A 108 5.72 15.58 8.52
CA LEU A 108 4.30 15.33 8.24
C LEU A 108 3.52 15.17 9.55
N ALA A 109 2.47 15.97 9.66
CA ALA A 109 1.51 15.90 10.78
C ALA A 109 0.40 14.90 10.47
N TRP A 110 0.72 13.59 10.43
CA TRP A 110 -0.24 12.51 10.25
C TRP A 110 -0.15 11.48 11.38
N ASP A 111 -1.21 10.72 11.58
CA ASP A 111 -1.25 9.61 12.51
C ASP A 111 -1.85 8.37 11.83
N LEU A 112 -0.99 7.52 11.32
CA LEU A 112 -1.36 6.26 10.66
C LEU A 112 -1.40 5.06 11.62
N GLY A 113 -1.18 5.27 12.91
CA GLY A 113 -1.02 4.22 13.94
C GLY A 113 0.44 4.08 14.39
N GLU A 114 0.80 2.90 14.90
CA GLU A 114 2.14 2.60 15.40
C GLU A 114 3.10 2.30 14.25
N THR A 115 3.55 3.33 13.56
CA THR A 115 4.40 3.22 12.36
C THR A 115 5.88 3.15 12.66
N HIS A 116 6.30 3.47 13.90
CA HIS A 116 7.72 3.55 14.31
C HIS A 116 8.58 4.43 13.37
N GLY A 117 8.00 5.50 12.84
CA GLY A 117 8.68 6.42 11.93
C GLY A 117 8.81 5.91 10.49
N THR A 118 8.02 4.91 10.10
CA THR A 118 8.00 4.39 8.73
C THR A 118 6.67 4.66 8.03
N VAL A 119 6.65 4.52 6.72
CA VAL A 119 5.43 4.57 5.89
C VAL A 119 5.52 3.52 4.79
N ALA A 120 4.41 2.83 4.54
CA ALA A 120 4.26 1.92 3.41
C ALA A 120 3.55 2.67 2.27
N LEU A 121 4.19 2.81 1.12
CA LEU A 121 3.70 3.58 -0.03
C LEU A 121 3.41 2.65 -1.22
N ARG A 122 2.34 2.95 -1.98
CA ARG A 122 2.02 2.26 -3.24
C ARG A 122 1.28 3.19 -4.19
N MET A 123 1.57 3.08 -5.49
CA MET A 123 0.76 3.66 -6.57
C MET A 123 -0.05 2.53 -7.24
N PRO A 124 -1.39 2.48 -7.09
CA PRO A 124 -2.20 1.39 -7.66
C PRO A 124 -2.36 1.54 -9.17
N ASP A 125 -2.42 0.43 -9.91
CA ASP A 125 -2.71 0.44 -11.35
C ASP A 125 -4.21 0.25 -11.61
N HIS A 126 -5.01 1.23 -11.20
CA HIS A 126 -6.43 1.25 -11.48
C HIS A 126 -6.92 2.66 -11.82
N PRO A 127 -7.52 2.89 -13.00
CA PRO A 127 -7.87 4.23 -13.46
C PRO A 127 -8.77 5.01 -12.49
N ALA A 128 -9.82 4.37 -11.93
CA ALA A 128 -10.72 5.03 -10.98
C ALA A 128 -10.03 5.36 -9.65
N ALA A 129 -9.16 4.46 -9.14
CA ALA A 129 -8.37 4.73 -7.95
C ALA A 129 -7.44 5.92 -8.15
N LEU A 130 -6.74 5.98 -9.30
CA LEU A 130 -5.87 7.10 -9.64
C LEU A 130 -6.66 8.40 -9.85
N ALA A 131 -7.87 8.34 -10.43
CA ALA A 131 -8.74 9.50 -10.58
C ALA A 131 -9.16 10.07 -9.21
N LEU A 132 -9.50 9.20 -8.25
CA LEU A 132 -9.79 9.60 -6.88
C LEU A 132 -8.56 10.22 -6.21
N LEU A 133 -7.43 9.50 -6.19
CA LEU A 133 -6.17 9.92 -5.55
C LEU A 133 -5.64 11.27 -6.07
N ARG A 134 -5.79 11.57 -7.38
CA ARG A 134 -5.39 12.86 -7.95
C ARG A 134 -6.18 14.03 -7.39
N ARG A 135 -7.36 13.78 -6.86
CA ARG A 135 -8.25 14.83 -6.31
C ARG A 135 -8.19 14.92 -4.79
N THR A 136 -8.03 13.79 -4.12
CA THR A 136 -7.96 13.75 -2.65
C THR A 136 -6.53 13.92 -2.11
N GLY A 137 -5.52 13.61 -2.91
CA GLY A 137 -4.17 13.38 -2.41
C GLY A 137 -4.01 11.96 -1.86
N PRO A 138 -2.95 11.72 -1.05
CA PRO A 138 -2.65 10.42 -0.46
C PRO A 138 -3.77 9.91 0.46
N LEU A 139 -4.17 8.66 0.29
CA LEU A 139 -5.14 7.98 1.14
C LEU A 139 -4.50 6.84 1.93
N ALA A 140 -4.80 6.74 3.22
CA ALA A 140 -4.54 5.55 4.01
C ALA A 140 -5.50 4.45 3.54
N VAL A 141 -4.98 3.34 3.02
CA VAL A 141 -5.81 2.30 2.40
C VAL A 141 -5.39 0.92 2.90
N SER A 142 -6.36 0.11 3.28
CA SER A 142 -6.17 -1.31 3.59
C SER A 142 -7.12 -2.14 2.71
N SER A 143 -6.92 -3.46 2.63
CA SER A 143 -7.87 -4.35 1.93
C SER A 143 -9.29 -4.19 2.49
N ALA A 144 -10.31 -4.21 1.62
CA ALA A 144 -11.72 -4.02 1.99
C ALA A 144 -12.32 -5.30 2.57
N ASN A 145 -11.91 -5.66 3.80
CA ASN A 145 -12.39 -6.81 4.54
C ASN A 145 -12.32 -6.56 6.05
N ALA A 146 -13.17 -7.22 6.82
CA ALA A 146 -12.98 -7.35 8.26
C ALA A 146 -11.70 -8.18 8.55
N THR A 147 -10.98 -7.84 9.61
CA THR A 147 -9.73 -8.55 9.98
C THR A 147 -9.97 -10.04 10.13
N GLY A 148 -9.09 -10.85 9.55
CA GLY A 148 -9.18 -12.31 9.57
C GLY A 148 -10.10 -12.91 8.49
N ARG A 149 -10.79 -12.09 7.69
CA ARG A 149 -11.57 -12.55 6.54
C ARG A 149 -10.80 -12.34 5.22
N PRO A 150 -11.14 -13.08 4.15
CA PRO A 150 -10.58 -12.83 2.82
C PRO A 150 -10.82 -11.39 2.36
N ALA A 151 -9.87 -10.84 1.60
CA ALA A 151 -10.04 -9.53 0.98
C ALA A 151 -11.14 -9.57 -0.07
N ALA A 152 -11.98 -8.53 -0.11
CA ALA A 152 -13.04 -8.42 -1.09
C ALA A 152 -12.48 -8.29 -2.52
N LEU A 153 -13.08 -9.04 -3.45
CA LEU A 153 -12.76 -8.99 -4.88
C LEU A 153 -13.79 -8.20 -5.69
N ASP A 154 -14.91 -7.87 -5.11
CA ASP A 154 -15.97 -7.04 -5.69
C ASP A 154 -16.62 -6.17 -4.62
N VAL A 155 -17.50 -5.28 -5.06
CA VAL A 155 -18.17 -4.31 -4.18
C VAL A 155 -19.18 -4.98 -3.26
N ASP A 156 -19.86 -6.04 -3.70
CA ASP A 156 -20.87 -6.75 -2.91
C ASP A 156 -20.24 -7.44 -1.70
N ASP A 157 -19.09 -8.12 -1.91
CA ASP A 157 -18.35 -8.72 -0.81
C ASP A 157 -17.80 -7.64 0.15
N ALA A 158 -17.30 -6.51 -0.36
CA ALA A 158 -16.88 -5.41 0.48
C ALA A 158 -18.03 -4.85 1.33
N GLN A 159 -19.21 -4.65 0.75
CA GLN A 159 -20.41 -4.21 1.48
C GLN A 159 -20.86 -5.22 2.53
N ALA A 160 -20.85 -6.51 2.20
CA ALA A 160 -21.21 -7.55 3.14
C ALA A 160 -20.32 -7.61 4.37
N GLN A 161 -19.03 -7.20 4.23
CA GLN A 161 -18.07 -7.22 5.31
C GLN A 161 -18.00 -5.90 6.10
N LEU A 162 -18.17 -4.74 5.45
CA LEU A 162 -17.90 -3.41 6.03
C LEU A 162 -19.17 -2.58 6.27
N GLY A 163 -20.25 -2.86 5.55
CA GLY A 163 -21.57 -2.27 5.76
C GLY A 163 -21.59 -0.74 5.83
N ASP A 164 -22.36 -0.22 6.76
CA ASP A 164 -22.59 1.22 6.92
C ASP A 164 -21.37 1.99 7.53
N ALA A 165 -20.28 1.30 7.87
CA ALA A 165 -19.04 1.96 8.25
C ALA A 165 -18.41 2.75 7.09
N VAL A 166 -18.73 2.37 5.84
CA VAL A 166 -18.23 3.01 4.62
C VAL A 166 -19.32 3.92 4.04
N THR A 167 -18.93 5.15 3.69
CA THR A 167 -19.85 6.16 3.13
C THR A 167 -20.12 5.92 1.66
N VAL A 168 -19.08 5.61 0.87
CA VAL A 168 -19.17 5.44 -0.59
C VAL A 168 -18.43 4.18 -1.02
N TYR A 169 -19.07 3.40 -1.85
CA TYR A 169 -18.51 2.23 -2.53
C TYR A 169 -18.37 2.53 -4.02
N LEU A 170 -17.16 2.47 -4.55
CA LEU A 170 -16.87 2.61 -5.97
C LEU A 170 -16.81 1.20 -6.60
N ASP A 171 -17.78 0.87 -7.45
CA ASP A 171 -17.86 -0.43 -8.11
C ASP A 171 -17.08 -0.42 -9.44
N GLY A 172 -15.91 -1.02 -9.43
CA GLY A 172 -15.06 -1.24 -10.60
C GLY A 172 -15.17 -2.63 -11.21
N GLY A 173 -16.20 -3.40 -10.83
CA GLY A 173 -16.32 -4.81 -11.19
C GLY A 173 -15.41 -5.70 -10.34
N THR A 174 -15.13 -6.91 -10.81
CA THR A 174 -14.27 -7.87 -10.09
C THR A 174 -12.80 -7.48 -10.19
N ALA A 175 -12.11 -7.42 -9.07
CA ALA A 175 -10.67 -7.15 -9.03
C ALA A 175 -9.87 -8.23 -9.77
N PRO A 176 -8.95 -7.88 -10.69
CA PRO A 176 -8.36 -8.84 -11.61
C PRO A 176 -7.34 -9.78 -10.96
N GLY A 177 -6.75 -9.36 -9.84
CA GLY A 177 -5.58 -10.06 -9.29
C GLY A 177 -5.90 -11.07 -8.19
N GLY A 178 -6.80 -10.74 -7.28
CA GLY A 178 -7.08 -11.56 -6.09
C GLY A 178 -5.88 -11.77 -5.15
N VAL A 179 -4.70 -11.29 -5.52
CA VAL A 179 -3.45 -11.38 -4.76
C VAL A 179 -3.06 -10.00 -4.27
N ALA A 180 -2.81 -9.88 -2.97
CA ALA A 180 -2.38 -8.61 -2.38
C ALA A 180 -1.02 -8.14 -2.93
N SER A 181 -0.68 -6.85 -2.76
CA SER A 181 0.62 -6.32 -3.19
C SER A 181 1.78 -7.03 -2.49
N THR A 182 2.92 -7.16 -3.19
CA THR A 182 4.20 -7.50 -2.57
C THR A 182 4.67 -6.32 -1.74
N ILE A 183 5.21 -6.57 -0.54
CA ILE A 183 5.75 -5.52 0.33
C ILE A 183 7.25 -5.71 0.46
N VAL A 184 8.00 -4.67 0.13
CA VAL A 184 9.45 -4.58 0.32
C VAL A 184 9.75 -3.56 1.40
N ASP A 185 10.49 -3.96 2.43
CA ASP A 185 11.05 -3.08 3.45
C ASP A 185 12.42 -2.57 3.00
N ALA A 186 12.60 -1.25 3.00
CA ALA A 186 13.82 -0.55 2.63
C ALA A 186 14.38 0.32 3.78
N THR A 187 13.97 0.06 5.02
CA THR A 187 14.34 0.90 6.19
C THR A 187 15.66 0.53 6.83
N SER A 188 16.19 -0.68 6.56
CA SER A 188 17.38 -1.24 7.20
C SER A 188 18.64 -1.23 6.33
N GLY A 189 18.64 -0.52 5.19
CA GLY A 189 19.78 -0.48 4.25
C GLY A 189 19.84 -1.65 3.28
N THR A 190 19.15 -2.77 3.56
CA THR A 190 18.96 -3.91 2.64
C THR A 190 17.49 -4.00 2.27
N LEU A 191 17.17 -4.10 0.99
CA LEU A 191 15.79 -4.32 0.54
C LEU A 191 15.37 -5.75 0.88
N ARG A 192 14.25 -5.91 1.57
CA ARG A 192 13.74 -7.22 1.97
C ARG A 192 12.24 -7.36 1.69
N VAL A 193 11.86 -8.48 1.06
CA VAL A 193 10.45 -8.83 0.94
C VAL A 193 9.93 -9.26 2.33
N VAL A 194 8.97 -8.51 2.87
CA VAL A 194 8.28 -8.84 4.13
C VAL A 194 6.91 -9.47 3.90
N ARG A 195 6.38 -9.34 2.68
CA ARG A 195 5.20 -10.06 2.22
C ARG A 195 5.30 -10.32 0.73
N GLN A 196 5.29 -11.59 0.34
CA GLN A 196 5.16 -11.98 -1.07
C GLN A 196 3.73 -11.74 -1.54
N GLY A 197 3.57 -11.20 -2.75
CA GLY A 197 2.29 -10.85 -3.35
C GLY A 197 2.35 -10.82 -4.88
N ALA A 198 1.69 -9.83 -5.49
CA ALA A 198 1.50 -9.72 -6.94
C ALA A 198 2.80 -9.61 -7.76
N VAL A 199 3.87 -9.05 -7.20
CA VAL A 199 5.20 -8.99 -7.83
C VAL A 199 6.08 -10.08 -7.21
N THR A 200 6.59 -11.01 -8.04
CA THR A 200 7.43 -12.11 -7.54
C THR A 200 8.83 -11.63 -7.13
N LEU A 201 9.50 -12.37 -6.24
CA LEU A 201 10.86 -12.07 -5.81
C LEU A 201 11.83 -12.05 -6.99
N ASP A 202 11.68 -12.98 -7.93
CA ASP A 202 12.55 -13.05 -9.12
C ASP A 202 12.44 -11.77 -9.97
N ARG A 203 11.20 -11.26 -10.16
CA ARG A 203 10.99 -9.99 -10.86
C ARG A 203 11.61 -8.80 -10.14
N LEU A 204 11.57 -8.78 -8.80
CA LEU A 204 12.24 -7.73 -8.02
C LEU A 204 13.76 -7.80 -8.19
N ARG A 205 14.33 -9.00 -8.18
CA ARG A 205 15.77 -9.25 -8.36
C ARG A 205 16.31 -8.91 -9.76
N GLU A 206 15.46 -8.86 -10.77
CA GLU A 206 15.84 -8.34 -12.08
C GLU A 206 16.19 -6.83 -12.06
N VAL A 207 15.71 -6.09 -11.03
CA VAL A 207 15.81 -4.62 -10.95
C VAL A 207 16.76 -4.16 -9.85
N ALA A 208 16.76 -4.84 -8.70
CA ALA A 208 17.54 -4.46 -7.52
C ALA A 208 17.95 -5.69 -6.70
N ASP A 209 18.96 -5.54 -5.86
CA ASP A 209 19.33 -6.59 -4.89
C ASP A 209 18.28 -6.62 -3.77
N VAL A 210 17.43 -7.65 -3.78
CA VAL A 210 16.31 -7.81 -2.84
C VAL A 210 16.39 -9.16 -2.15
N ALA A 211 16.52 -9.14 -0.83
CA ALA A 211 16.45 -10.33 -0.01
C ALA A 211 15.01 -10.88 0.06
N GLY A 212 14.87 -12.19 -0.01
CA GLY A 212 13.62 -12.89 0.23
C GLY A 212 13.22 -12.86 1.73
N PRO A 213 12.00 -13.28 2.05
CA PRO A 213 11.52 -13.32 3.44
C PRO A 213 12.36 -14.27 4.32
N ASP A 214 12.88 -15.35 3.74
CA ASP A 214 13.63 -16.40 4.43
C ASP A 214 15.16 -16.26 4.28
N ASP A 215 15.66 -15.28 3.52
CA ASP A 215 17.08 -15.04 3.35
C ASP A 215 17.71 -14.54 4.67
N PRO A 216 18.95 -14.96 4.98
CA PRO A 216 19.62 -14.49 6.19
C PRO A 216 19.80 -12.97 6.18
N PRO A 217 19.90 -12.31 7.36
CA PRO A 217 20.27 -10.90 7.42
C PRO A 217 21.63 -10.63 6.75
N ALA A 218 21.82 -9.45 6.15
CA ALA A 218 23.03 -9.10 5.42
C ALA A 218 24.32 -9.19 6.27
N GLU A 219 24.24 -8.98 7.58
CA GLU A 219 25.39 -9.11 8.51
C GLU A 219 25.88 -10.56 8.66
N ALA A 220 25.04 -11.57 8.42
CA ALA A 220 25.42 -12.97 8.49
C ALA A 220 26.20 -13.43 7.24
N GLN A 221 26.09 -12.73 6.13
CA GLN A 221 26.79 -13.07 4.87
C GLN A 221 28.22 -12.53 4.84
N ALA A 222 28.55 -11.50 5.61
CA ALA A 222 29.88 -10.91 5.64
C ALA A 222 30.93 -11.73 6.44
N THR A 223 30.50 -12.71 7.22
CA THR A 223 31.40 -13.55 8.05
C THR A 223 31.88 -14.84 7.37
N ASP A 224 31.24 -15.25 6.28
CA ASP A 224 31.60 -16.52 5.58
C ASP A 224 32.68 -16.33 4.50
N ASP A 225 32.97 -15.06 4.09
CA ASP A 225 33.98 -14.76 3.07
C ASP A 225 35.36 -14.35 3.67
N ALA A 226 35.54 -14.44 5.00
CA ALA A 226 36.83 -14.25 5.64
C ALA A 226 37.61 -15.57 5.60
N GLY A 227 38.32 -15.77 4.48
CA GLY A 227 39.09 -16.94 4.12
C GLY A 227 39.91 -17.57 5.24
N GLU A 228 40.00 -18.91 5.18
CA GLU A 228 40.98 -19.73 5.89
C GLU A 228 42.42 -19.12 5.69
N PRO A 229 43.21 -18.97 6.76
CA PRO A 229 44.61 -18.61 6.56
C PRO A 229 45.32 -19.86 5.99
N GLU A 230 45.88 -19.73 4.78
CA GLU A 230 46.82 -20.69 4.23
C GLU A 230 47.93 -20.97 5.25
N ALA A 231 47.94 -22.19 5.79
CA ALA A 231 49.05 -22.70 6.56
C ALA A 231 50.25 -22.94 5.61
N ASN A 232 51.13 -21.94 5.51
CA ASN A 232 52.39 -22.07 4.80
C ASN A 232 53.37 -22.81 5.72
N GLY A 233 53.56 -24.10 5.46
CA GLY A 233 54.63 -24.91 6.05
C GLY A 233 55.95 -24.58 5.37
N GLY A 234 56.98 -24.31 6.17
CA GLY A 234 58.36 -24.25 5.85
C GLY A 234 59.18 -24.89 7.01
#